data_fcc30b22fbe920a67fec8f91debe0d2e
#
_entry.id   fcc30b22fbe920a67fec8f91debe0d2e
#
_cell.length_a   1.000
_cell.length_b   1.000
_cell.length_c   1.000
_cell.angle_alpha   90.00
_cell.angle_beta   90.00
_cell.angle_gamma   90.00
#
_symmetry.space_group_name_H-M   'P 1'
#
loop_
_entity.id
_entity.type
_entity.pdbx_description
1 polymer ?
#
loop_
_entity_poly.entity_id
_entity_poly.type
_entity_poly.pdbx_seq_one_letter_code
_entity_poly.pdbx_strand_id
1 'polypeptide(L)'
;LVQGPQLLRVETWQRSGHYDHYRQNMYFTQIEDDQYGIKPMNCISHMLIYRNDLRSYRDLPQRYFELGVVHRHEKSGTLHGLLRVRQFTQDDAHILCTPEQLEGEILGVIHLIRDLMHLFGFDYKVGISTRPKDSIGTDEAWELATNALIEAVKKADMPYEINEGDGAFYGPKIDVRLLDCIGREWQCSTIQVDFTLPERFDLTYVCLLYTSPSPRDLSTS
;
A
#
# COMPACT_ATOMS: atom_id res chain seq x y z
N LEU A 1 -7.96 -14.50 0.71
CA LEU A 1 -8.50 -13.95 -0.54
C LEU A 1 -9.76 -13.16 -0.22
N VAL A 2 -9.83 -11.91 -0.66
CA VAL A 2 -10.97 -11.00 -0.51
C VAL A 2 -11.31 -10.38 -1.86
N GLN A 3 -12.50 -9.76 -1.96
CA GLN A 3 -12.89 -8.99 -3.13
C GLN A 3 -13.65 -7.76 -2.67
N GLY A 4 -13.09 -6.59 -2.94
CA GLY A 4 -13.71 -5.31 -2.63
C GLY A 4 -14.67 -4.82 -3.72
N PRO A 5 -15.64 -3.94 -3.39
CA PRO A 5 -16.52 -3.32 -4.36
C PRO A 5 -15.77 -2.39 -5.32
N GLN A 6 -16.29 -2.23 -6.55
CA GLN A 6 -15.73 -1.31 -7.55
C GLN A 6 -16.12 0.14 -7.29
N LEU A 7 -17.31 0.36 -6.75
CA LEU A 7 -17.87 1.68 -6.46
C LEU A 7 -17.92 1.89 -4.95
N LEU A 8 -17.33 2.99 -4.48
CA LEU A 8 -17.42 3.43 -3.09
C LEU A 8 -17.90 4.88 -3.07
N ARG A 9 -18.64 5.24 -2.02
CA ARG A 9 -19.06 6.62 -1.79
C ARG A 9 -17.87 7.55 -1.65
N VAL A 10 -18.01 8.78 -2.13
CA VAL A 10 -16.93 9.78 -2.14
C VAL A 10 -16.40 10.06 -0.73
N GLU A 11 -17.24 10.02 0.29
CA GLU A 11 -16.82 10.26 1.69
C GLU A 11 -15.74 9.28 2.14
N THR A 12 -15.77 8.03 1.63
CA THR A 12 -14.74 7.03 1.93
C THR A 12 -13.38 7.42 1.32
N TRP A 13 -13.40 8.00 0.12
CA TRP A 13 -12.21 8.51 -0.56
C TRP A 13 -11.68 9.81 0.09
N GLN A 14 -12.56 10.65 0.62
CA GLN A 14 -12.20 11.82 1.42
C GLN A 14 -11.53 11.40 2.71
N ARG A 15 -12.12 10.45 3.44
CA ARG A 15 -11.56 9.90 4.67
C ARG A 15 -10.13 9.36 4.48
N SER A 16 -9.88 8.65 3.40
CA SER A 16 -8.56 8.09 3.11
C SER A 16 -7.54 9.11 2.60
N GLY A 17 -7.97 10.31 2.20
CA GLY A 17 -7.13 11.34 1.57
C GLY A 17 -6.93 11.17 0.06
N HIS A 18 -7.44 10.09 -0.53
CA HIS A 18 -7.33 9.91 -1.99
C HIS A 18 -8.07 10.98 -2.76
N TYR A 19 -9.20 11.48 -2.25
CA TYR A 19 -9.97 12.54 -2.91
C TYR A 19 -9.16 13.83 -3.04
N ASP A 20 -8.34 14.17 -2.05
CA ASP A 20 -7.57 15.40 -2.03
C ASP A 20 -6.29 15.29 -2.87
N HIS A 21 -5.56 14.17 -2.75
CA HIS A 21 -4.23 13.99 -3.35
C HIS A 21 -4.22 13.19 -4.66
N TYR A 22 -5.28 12.43 -4.96
CA TYR A 22 -5.34 11.52 -6.11
C TYR A 22 -6.56 11.71 -7.02
N ARG A 23 -7.40 12.71 -6.75
CA ARG A 23 -8.67 12.96 -7.47
C ARG A 23 -8.51 13.03 -8.99
N GLN A 24 -7.43 13.62 -9.47
CA GLN A 24 -7.17 13.78 -10.92
C GLN A 24 -7.04 12.44 -11.65
N ASN A 25 -6.68 11.38 -10.93
CA ASN A 25 -6.50 10.03 -11.44
C ASN A 25 -7.71 9.12 -11.18
N MET A 26 -8.83 9.67 -10.69
CA MET A 26 -10.03 8.91 -10.37
C MET A 26 -11.15 9.19 -11.35
N TYR A 27 -12.00 8.18 -11.54
CA TYR A 27 -13.30 8.33 -12.21
C TYR A 27 -14.39 8.45 -11.16
N PHE A 28 -15.36 9.34 -11.42
CA PHE A 28 -16.52 9.55 -10.56
C PHE A 28 -17.82 9.32 -11.34
N THR A 29 -18.85 8.90 -10.62
CA THR A 29 -20.22 8.82 -11.11
C THR A 29 -21.17 9.31 -10.05
N GLN A 30 -22.38 9.66 -10.45
CA GLN A 30 -23.46 10.06 -9.55
C GLN A 30 -24.59 9.03 -9.65
N ILE A 31 -25.08 8.60 -8.51
CA ILE A 31 -26.23 7.71 -8.40
C ILE A 31 -27.21 8.40 -7.45
N GLU A 32 -28.35 8.84 -7.97
CA GLU A 32 -29.28 9.70 -7.24
C GLU A 32 -28.60 10.97 -6.76
N ASP A 33 -28.62 11.23 -5.46
CA ASP A 33 -27.98 12.42 -4.84
C ASP A 33 -26.54 12.13 -4.35
N ASP A 34 -26.09 10.89 -4.41
CA ASP A 34 -24.79 10.47 -3.90
C ASP A 34 -23.72 10.40 -5.00
N GLN A 35 -22.52 10.91 -4.71
CA GLN A 35 -21.36 10.77 -5.58
C GLN A 35 -20.54 9.54 -5.20
N TYR A 36 -20.12 8.78 -6.22
CA TYR A 36 -19.27 7.59 -6.07
C TYR A 36 -17.98 7.72 -6.85
N GLY A 37 -16.91 7.14 -6.29
CA GLY A 37 -15.65 6.95 -7.00
C GLY A 37 -15.47 5.51 -7.42
N ILE A 38 -14.99 5.30 -8.66
CA ILE A 38 -14.54 3.98 -9.12
C ILE A 38 -13.15 3.76 -8.54
N LYS A 39 -12.91 2.61 -7.91
CA LYS A 39 -11.67 2.38 -7.16
C LYS A 39 -10.41 2.45 -8.04
N PRO A 40 -9.46 3.33 -7.72
CA PRO A 40 -8.13 3.38 -8.33
C PRO A 40 -7.12 2.47 -7.62
N MET A 41 -7.47 2.00 -6.41
CA MET A 41 -6.67 1.18 -5.50
C MET A 41 -7.58 0.31 -4.64
N ASN A 42 -7.06 -0.78 -4.08
CA ASN A 42 -7.83 -1.74 -3.28
C ASN A 42 -7.77 -1.46 -1.77
N CYS A 43 -6.90 -0.56 -1.32
CA CYS A 43 -6.55 -0.31 0.08
C CYS A 43 -7.77 -0.13 1.00
N ILE A 44 -8.71 0.72 0.61
CA ILE A 44 -9.85 1.09 1.45
C ILE A 44 -10.72 -0.11 1.81
N SER A 45 -11.00 -0.99 0.83
CA SER A 45 -11.79 -2.19 1.08
C SER A 45 -11.15 -3.09 2.13
N HIS A 46 -9.82 -3.25 2.07
CA HIS A 46 -9.08 -4.07 3.02
C HIS A 46 -9.06 -3.46 4.43
N MET A 47 -8.97 -2.11 4.54
CA MET A 47 -9.09 -1.42 5.83
C MET A 47 -10.48 -1.63 6.45
N LEU A 48 -11.54 -1.54 5.65
CA LEU A 48 -12.92 -1.76 6.12
C LEU A 48 -13.17 -3.22 6.53
N ILE A 49 -12.60 -4.18 5.82
CA ILE A 49 -12.67 -5.60 6.19
C ILE A 49 -11.99 -5.84 7.54
N TYR A 50 -10.78 -5.28 7.74
CA TYR A 50 -10.08 -5.39 9.01
C TYR A 50 -10.88 -4.80 10.17
N ARG A 51 -11.41 -3.59 9.98
CA ARG A 51 -12.18 -2.84 10.97
C ARG A 51 -13.49 -3.51 11.39
N ASN A 52 -14.05 -4.38 10.55
CA ASN A 52 -15.34 -5.03 10.80
C ASN A 52 -15.34 -6.00 12.00
N ASP A 53 -14.16 -6.47 12.41
CA ASP A 53 -14.02 -7.42 13.50
C ASP A 53 -13.06 -6.90 14.58
N LEU A 54 -13.30 -7.33 15.81
CA LEU A 54 -12.35 -7.11 16.91
C LEU A 54 -11.12 -8.00 16.70
N ARG A 55 -9.94 -7.39 16.70
CA ARG A 55 -8.66 -8.08 16.51
C ARG A 55 -7.82 -8.06 17.78
N SER A 56 -7.13 -9.16 18.05
CA SER A 56 -6.09 -9.24 19.07
C SER A 56 -4.72 -9.04 18.43
N TYR A 57 -3.73 -8.58 19.18
CA TYR A 57 -2.34 -8.52 18.70
C TYR A 57 -1.82 -9.89 18.24
N ARG A 58 -2.41 -11.00 18.74
CA ARG A 58 -2.06 -12.37 18.35
C ARG A 58 -2.58 -12.76 16.98
N ASP A 59 -3.55 -12.02 16.46
CA ASP A 59 -4.10 -12.22 15.12
C ASP A 59 -3.25 -11.55 14.04
N LEU A 60 -2.31 -10.70 14.44
CA LEU A 60 -1.39 -10.01 13.54
C LEU A 60 -0.12 -10.84 13.28
N PRO A 61 0.42 -10.81 12.05
CA PRO A 61 -0.03 -10.00 10.91
C PRO A 61 -1.25 -10.57 10.19
N GLN A 62 -2.17 -9.69 9.76
CA GLN A 62 -3.27 -10.04 8.87
C GLN A 62 -2.90 -9.72 7.42
N ARG A 63 -3.10 -10.66 6.51
CA ARG A 63 -2.77 -10.52 5.10
C ARG A 63 -4.02 -10.69 4.25
N TYR A 64 -4.47 -9.60 3.62
CA TYR A 64 -5.60 -9.59 2.68
C TYR A 64 -5.07 -9.51 1.25
N PHE A 65 -5.44 -10.47 0.44
CA PHE A 65 -5.05 -10.58 -0.95
C PHE A 65 -6.26 -10.43 -1.87
N GLU A 66 -6.12 -9.67 -2.92
CA GLU A 66 -7.15 -9.44 -3.94
C GLU A 66 -6.52 -9.41 -5.35
N LEU A 67 -7.08 -10.19 -6.29
CA LEU A 67 -6.89 -9.93 -7.71
C LEU A 67 -7.84 -8.78 -8.10
N GLY A 68 -7.44 -7.58 -7.75
CA GLY A 68 -8.29 -6.41 -7.76
C GLY A 68 -8.25 -5.67 -9.09
N VAL A 69 -9.40 -5.54 -9.75
CA VAL A 69 -9.54 -4.66 -10.91
C VAL A 69 -9.61 -3.22 -10.44
N VAL A 70 -8.74 -2.38 -10.95
CA VAL A 70 -8.67 -0.94 -10.63
C VAL A 70 -8.75 -0.10 -11.90
N HIS A 71 -9.22 1.15 -11.73
CA HIS A 71 -9.39 2.09 -12.82
C HIS A 71 -8.68 3.39 -12.49
N ARG A 72 -7.82 3.85 -13.39
CA ARG A 72 -7.09 5.11 -13.24
C ARG A 72 -7.26 5.99 -14.46
N HIS A 73 -7.58 7.26 -14.21
CA HIS A 73 -7.68 8.26 -15.27
C HIS A 73 -6.27 8.66 -15.73
N GLU A 74 -5.69 7.84 -16.60
CA GLU A 74 -4.41 8.16 -17.24
C GLU A 74 -4.63 9.12 -18.40
N LYS A 75 -3.77 10.14 -18.52
CA LYS A 75 -3.79 11.07 -19.66
C LYS A 75 -3.49 10.30 -20.95
N SER A 76 -4.14 10.67 -22.06
CA SER A 76 -3.98 9.94 -23.34
C SER A 76 -2.53 9.83 -23.81
N GLY A 77 -1.71 10.86 -23.59
CA GLY A 77 -0.28 10.85 -23.97
C GLY A 77 0.62 9.94 -23.13
N THR A 78 0.12 9.38 -22.02
CA THR A 78 0.87 8.45 -21.17
C THR A 78 0.54 6.99 -21.42
N LEU A 79 -0.50 6.70 -22.20
CA LEU A 79 -0.92 5.32 -22.49
C LEU A 79 0.12 4.62 -23.36
N HIS A 80 0.44 3.36 -23.04
CA HIS A 80 1.45 2.60 -23.77
C HIS A 80 1.10 1.11 -23.85
N GLY A 81 0.49 0.68 -24.94
CA GLY A 81 0.12 -0.72 -25.18
C GLY A 81 -0.64 -1.35 -24.00
N LEU A 82 -0.17 -2.49 -23.52
CA LEU A 82 -0.68 -3.16 -22.32
C LEU A 82 0.06 -2.74 -21.02
N LEU A 83 1.13 -1.95 -21.13
CA LEU A 83 2.00 -1.59 -19.99
C LEU A 83 1.49 -0.36 -19.22
N ARG A 84 0.74 0.54 -19.89
CA ARG A 84 0.10 1.68 -19.24
C ARG A 84 -1.31 1.86 -19.78
N VAL A 85 -2.29 1.45 -18.98
CA VAL A 85 -3.71 1.37 -19.36
C VAL A 85 -4.59 2.04 -18.30
N ARG A 86 -5.87 2.25 -18.60
CA ARG A 86 -6.83 2.86 -17.67
C ARG A 86 -7.56 1.87 -16.78
N GLN A 87 -7.55 0.60 -17.14
CA GLN A 87 -8.10 -0.51 -16.34
C GLN A 87 -7.09 -1.65 -16.35
N PHE A 88 -6.78 -2.18 -15.17
CA PHE A 88 -5.90 -3.34 -15.04
C PHE A 88 -6.20 -4.10 -13.75
N THR A 89 -5.76 -5.34 -13.70
CA THR A 89 -5.85 -6.18 -12.51
C THR A 89 -4.53 -6.13 -11.77
N GLN A 90 -4.58 -5.86 -10.47
CA GLN A 90 -3.43 -5.95 -9.59
C GLN A 90 -3.50 -7.26 -8.80
N ASP A 91 -2.38 -7.94 -8.71
CA ASP A 91 -2.07 -8.89 -7.65
C ASP A 91 -1.68 -8.04 -6.43
N ASP A 92 -2.65 -7.75 -5.58
CA ASP A 92 -2.52 -6.75 -4.52
C ASP A 92 -2.78 -7.37 -3.15
N ALA A 93 -1.88 -7.11 -2.21
CA ALA A 93 -2.01 -7.56 -0.84
C ALA A 93 -1.76 -6.42 0.15
N HIS A 94 -2.61 -6.33 1.17
CA HIS A 94 -2.43 -5.44 2.30
C HIS A 94 -2.11 -6.27 3.54
N ILE A 95 -0.94 -6.00 4.12
CA ILE A 95 -0.45 -6.65 5.33
C ILE A 95 -0.59 -5.67 6.48
N LEU A 96 -1.50 -5.99 7.40
CA LEU A 96 -1.68 -5.22 8.63
C LEU A 96 -0.88 -5.91 9.74
N CYS A 97 0.12 -5.22 10.25
CA CYS A 97 1.08 -5.76 11.22
C CYS A 97 1.44 -4.72 12.27
N THR A 98 2.04 -5.16 13.36
CA THR A 98 2.62 -4.23 14.34
C THR A 98 3.93 -3.64 13.83
N PRO A 99 4.40 -2.50 14.39
CA PRO A 99 5.70 -1.92 14.02
C PRO A 99 6.87 -2.93 14.15
N GLU A 100 6.83 -3.80 15.14
CA GLU A 100 7.86 -4.82 15.40
C GLU A 100 7.88 -5.92 14.33
N GLN A 101 6.73 -6.17 13.68
CA GLN A 101 6.60 -7.17 12.60
C GLN A 101 6.97 -6.60 11.23
N LEU A 102 6.97 -5.27 11.07
CA LEU A 102 7.06 -4.57 9.79
C LEU A 102 8.26 -5.03 8.96
N GLU A 103 9.45 -5.04 9.53
CA GLU A 103 10.67 -5.42 8.82
C GLU A 103 10.59 -6.87 8.30
N GLY A 104 10.10 -7.79 9.12
CA GLY A 104 9.96 -9.20 8.75
C GLY A 104 8.96 -9.40 7.61
N GLU A 105 7.85 -8.66 7.61
CA GLU A 105 6.86 -8.70 6.54
C GLU A 105 7.41 -8.11 5.23
N ILE A 106 8.11 -6.99 5.28
CA ILE A 106 8.78 -6.40 4.10
C ILE A 106 9.78 -7.40 3.51
N LEU A 107 10.61 -8.01 4.35
CA LEU A 107 11.61 -8.99 3.91
C LEU A 107 10.95 -10.22 3.25
N GLY A 108 9.84 -10.70 3.81
CA GLY A 108 9.06 -11.79 3.23
C GLY A 108 8.54 -11.45 1.82
N VAL A 109 8.04 -10.23 1.62
CA VAL A 109 7.56 -9.77 0.30
C VAL A 109 8.73 -9.60 -0.68
N ILE A 110 9.87 -9.08 -0.22
CA ILE A 110 11.09 -8.98 -1.05
C ILE A 110 11.52 -10.36 -1.56
N HIS A 111 11.52 -11.37 -0.69
CA HIS A 111 11.86 -12.74 -1.09
C HIS A 111 10.88 -13.29 -2.13
N LEU A 112 9.57 -13.09 -1.94
CA LEU A 112 8.55 -13.50 -2.90
C LEU A 112 8.79 -12.86 -4.27
N ILE A 113 9.03 -11.54 -4.31
CA ILE A 113 9.30 -10.81 -5.56
C ILE A 113 10.56 -11.38 -6.23
N ARG A 114 11.65 -11.54 -5.49
CA ARG A 114 12.90 -12.09 -6.01
C ARG A 114 12.72 -13.47 -6.62
N ASP A 115 11.98 -14.34 -5.94
CA ASP A 115 11.73 -15.71 -6.40
C ASP A 115 10.88 -15.71 -7.68
N LEU A 116 9.89 -14.84 -7.78
CA LEU A 116 9.10 -14.64 -9.01
C LEU A 116 9.94 -14.10 -10.17
N MET A 117 10.78 -13.09 -9.94
CA MET A 117 11.66 -12.54 -10.96
C MET A 117 12.62 -13.62 -11.48
N HIS A 118 13.19 -14.41 -10.57
CA HIS A 118 14.07 -15.52 -10.92
C HIS A 118 13.34 -16.62 -11.70
N LEU A 119 12.12 -16.97 -11.29
CA LEU A 119 11.30 -17.98 -11.97
C LEU A 119 11.02 -17.64 -13.43
N PHE A 120 10.76 -16.35 -13.71
CA PHE A 120 10.50 -15.85 -15.06
C PHE A 120 11.76 -15.43 -15.83
N GLY A 121 12.94 -15.44 -15.18
CA GLY A 121 14.20 -15.04 -15.80
C GLY A 121 14.27 -13.57 -16.15
N PHE A 122 13.62 -12.70 -15.35
CA PHE A 122 13.64 -11.26 -15.58
C PHE A 122 14.81 -10.59 -14.87
N ASP A 123 15.51 -9.73 -15.60
CA ASP A 123 16.40 -8.73 -15.02
C ASP A 123 15.58 -7.58 -14.45
N TYR A 124 15.99 -7.05 -13.29
CA TYR A 124 15.26 -5.97 -12.63
C TYR A 124 16.19 -5.03 -11.85
N LYS A 125 15.69 -3.84 -11.58
CA LYS A 125 16.30 -2.84 -10.70
C LYS A 125 15.40 -2.54 -9.53
N VAL A 126 16.00 -2.21 -8.39
CA VAL A 126 15.30 -1.83 -7.16
C VAL A 126 15.58 -0.38 -6.85
N GLY A 127 14.52 0.40 -6.66
CA GLY A 127 14.59 1.79 -6.20
C GLY A 127 13.82 1.98 -4.91
N ILE A 128 14.38 2.75 -3.97
CA ILE A 128 13.68 3.18 -2.76
C ILE A 128 13.28 4.62 -2.95
N SER A 129 11.97 4.86 -3.03
CA SER A 129 11.38 6.17 -3.27
C SER A 129 11.02 6.81 -1.93
N THR A 130 11.62 7.99 -1.68
CA THR A 130 11.48 8.71 -0.41
C THR A 130 10.39 9.77 -0.46
N ARG A 131 10.25 10.55 0.60
CA ARG A 131 9.17 11.50 0.84
C ARG A 131 9.04 12.57 -0.25
N PRO A 132 7.88 12.72 -0.92
CA PRO A 132 7.60 13.83 -1.83
C PRO A 132 7.26 15.11 -1.08
N LYS A 133 7.31 16.26 -1.78
CA LYS A 133 6.99 17.57 -1.20
C LYS A 133 5.52 17.67 -0.75
N ASP A 134 4.61 17.07 -1.52
CA ASP A 134 3.17 17.00 -1.19
C ASP A 134 2.87 15.64 -0.58
N SER A 135 3.01 15.56 0.74
CA SER A 135 2.87 14.31 1.51
C SER A 135 2.14 14.55 2.82
N ILE A 136 1.51 13.49 3.32
CA ILE A 136 0.84 13.44 4.63
C ILE A 136 1.66 12.59 5.62
N GLY A 137 1.33 12.67 6.91
CA GLY A 137 2.04 11.98 7.97
C GLY A 137 3.18 12.78 8.60
N THR A 138 3.66 12.33 9.76
CA THR A 138 4.71 12.98 10.53
C THR A 138 6.11 12.65 10.01
N ASP A 139 7.09 13.47 10.36
CA ASP A 139 8.49 13.25 9.96
C ASP A 139 9.01 11.93 10.55
N GLU A 140 8.66 11.64 11.80
CA GLU A 140 9.07 10.42 12.51
C GLU A 140 8.51 9.16 11.83
N ALA A 141 7.23 9.19 11.39
CA ALA A 141 6.61 8.08 10.68
C ALA A 141 7.30 7.83 9.34
N TRP A 142 7.64 8.90 8.61
CA TRP A 142 8.36 8.80 7.36
C TRP A 142 9.78 8.26 7.54
N GLU A 143 10.50 8.70 8.56
CA GLU A 143 11.84 8.21 8.87
C GLU A 143 11.81 6.73 9.27
N LEU A 144 10.88 6.34 10.16
CA LEU A 144 10.70 4.95 10.57
C LEU A 144 10.41 4.04 9.37
N ALA A 145 9.45 4.44 8.51
CA ALA A 145 9.07 3.67 7.33
C ALA A 145 10.24 3.56 6.34
N THR A 146 10.91 4.67 6.04
CA THR A 146 12.04 4.68 5.09
C THR A 146 13.18 3.80 5.57
N ASN A 147 13.53 3.90 6.86
CA ASN A 147 14.58 3.08 7.46
C ASN A 147 14.23 1.59 7.43
N ALA A 148 12.97 1.22 7.70
CA ALA A 148 12.52 -0.17 7.63
C ALA A 148 12.68 -0.74 6.21
N LEU A 149 12.34 0.03 5.16
CA LEU A 149 12.54 -0.39 3.77
C LEU A 149 14.02 -0.55 3.43
N ILE A 150 14.88 0.41 3.83
CA ILE A 150 16.32 0.36 3.56
C ILE A 150 16.96 -0.85 4.24
N GLU A 151 16.66 -1.08 5.51
CA GLU A 151 17.23 -2.22 6.25
C GLU A 151 16.77 -3.57 5.69
N ALA A 152 15.51 -3.68 5.27
CA ALA A 152 15.00 -4.90 4.64
C ALA A 152 15.72 -5.20 3.31
N VAL A 153 15.93 -4.19 2.45
CA VAL A 153 16.66 -4.36 1.18
C VAL A 153 18.13 -4.73 1.41
N LYS A 154 18.79 -4.11 2.40
CA LYS A 154 20.16 -4.46 2.80
C LYS A 154 20.25 -5.91 3.30
N LYS A 155 19.31 -6.34 4.16
CA LYS A 155 19.26 -7.73 4.66
C LYS A 155 19.01 -8.75 3.56
N ALA A 156 18.28 -8.35 2.51
CA ALA A 156 18.06 -9.18 1.33
C ALA A 156 19.26 -9.23 0.38
N ASP A 157 20.33 -8.47 0.67
CA ASP A 157 21.51 -8.33 -0.17
C ASP A 157 21.18 -7.93 -1.62
N MET A 158 20.24 -6.95 -1.76
CA MET A 158 19.81 -6.46 -3.06
C MET A 158 20.43 -5.09 -3.34
N PRO A 159 21.04 -4.88 -4.52
CA PRO A 159 21.48 -3.54 -4.94
C PRO A 159 20.27 -2.64 -5.14
N TYR A 160 20.35 -1.40 -4.67
CA TYR A 160 19.26 -0.44 -4.78
C TYR A 160 19.74 0.98 -5.05
N GLU A 161 18.86 1.80 -5.59
CA GLU A 161 19.04 3.24 -5.79
C GLU A 161 18.06 4.00 -4.89
N ILE A 162 18.42 5.22 -4.49
CA ILE A 162 17.50 6.11 -3.77
C ILE A 162 16.89 7.09 -4.78
N ASN A 163 15.57 7.09 -4.85
CA ASN A 163 14.78 8.03 -5.66
C ASN A 163 14.17 9.09 -4.74
N GLU A 164 14.85 10.21 -4.60
CA GLU A 164 14.40 11.27 -3.70
C GLU A 164 13.09 11.90 -4.18
N GLY A 165 12.11 11.97 -3.29
CA GLY A 165 10.84 12.64 -3.56
C GLY A 165 9.86 11.89 -4.46
N ASP A 166 10.11 10.62 -4.80
CA ASP A 166 9.27 9.81 -5.69
C ASP A 166 8.33 8.84 -4.93
N GLY A 167 8.25 8.97 -3.61
CA GLY A 167 7.34 8.20 -2.76
C GLY A 167 5.86 8.49 -3.03
N ALA A 168 4.99 7.64 -2.49
CA ALA A 168 3.57 7.94 -2.49
C ALA A 168 3.27 9.10 -1.53
N PHE A 169 2.12 9.77 -1.68
CA PHE A 169 1.76 10.87 -0.79
C PHE A 169 1.62 10.43 0.68
N TYR A 170 1.37 9.15 0.94
CA TYR A 170 1.13 8.56 2.26
C TYR A 170 2.31 7.76 2.83
N GLY A 171 3.34 7.46 2.04
CA GLY A 171 4.48 6.70 2.54
C GLY A 171 5.57 6.39 1.51
N PRO A 172 6.76 5.97 1.99
CA PRO A 172 7.85 5.54 1.13
C PRO A 172 7.55 4.18 0.50
N LYS A 173 8.27 3.88 -0.57
CA LYS A 173 8.07 2.62 -1.30
C LYS A 173 9.38 2.05 -1.85
N ILE A 174 9.40 0.73 -2.02
CA ILE A 174 10.35 0.03 -2.87
C ILE A 174 9.67 -0.21 -4.21
N ASP A 175 10.27 0.28 -5.30
CA ASP A 175 9.84 0.02 -6.66
C ASP A 175 10.77 -1.01 -7.31
N VAL A 176 10.18 -2.09 -7.84
CA VAL A 176 10.90 -3.07 -8.63
C VAL A 176 10.55 -2.86 -10.10
N ARG A 177 11.57 -2.51 -10.90
CA ARG A 177 11.44 -2.19 -12.31
C ARG A 177 12.05 -3.31 -13.14
N LEU A 178 11.24 -3.91 -14.00
CA LEU A 178 11.69 -4.91 -14.95
C LEU A 178 12.44 -4.25 -16.11
N LEU A 179 13.45 -4.93 -16.60
CA LEU A 179 14.14 -4.57 -17.83
C LEU A 179 13.56 -5.38 -19.01
N ASP A 180 13.13 -4.70 -20.06
CA ASP A 180 12.73 -5.39 -21.28
C ASP A 180 13.94 -5.75 -22.15
N CYS A 181 13.71 -6.47 -23.25
CA CYS A 181 14.76 -6.97 -24.14
C CYS A 181 15.59 -5.87 -24.83
N ILE A 182 15.16 -4.62 -24.75
CA ILE A 182 15.89 -3.46 -25.28
C ILE A 182 16.37 -2.51 -24.17
N GLY A 183 16.31 -2.96 -22.90
CA GLY A 183 16.84 -2.23 -21.75
C GLY A 183 15.94 -1.11 -21.21
N ARG A 184 14.65 -1.05 -21.58
CA ARG A 184 13.72 -0.09 -20.97
C ARG A 184 13.22 -0.61 -19.65
N GLU A 185 13.01 0.32 -18.70
CA GLU A 185 12.51 0.02 -17.35
C GLU A 185 10.99 0.14 -17.29
N TRP A 186 10.34 -0.86 -16.70
CA TRP A 186 8.91 -0.91 -16.46
C TRP A 186 8.64 -1.23 -15.01
N GLN A 187 7.94 -0.33 -14.30
CA GLN A 187 7.52 -0.61 -12.92
C GLN A 187 6.56 -1.78 -12.89
N CYS A 188 6.91 -2.81 -12.14
CA CYS A 188 6.12 -4.04 -12.03
C CYS A 188 5.60 -4.23 -10.61
N SER A 189 6.49 -4.39 -9.64
CA SER A 189 6.10 -4.61 -8.25
C SER A 189 6.45 -3.41 -7.39
N THR A 190 5.65 -3.21 -6.32
CA THR A 190 5.87 -2.14 -5.36
C THR A 190 5.58 -2.65 -3.95
N ILE A 191 6.47 -2.34 -3.00
CA ILE A 191 6.22 -2.52 -1.56
C ILE A 191 6.08 -1.13 -0.96
N GLN A 192 4.95 -0.85 -0.32
CA GLN A 192 4.65 0.46 0.26
C GLN A 192 4.38 0.33 1.75
N VAL A 193 4.89 1.27 2.54
CA VAL A 193 4.60 1.36 3.98
C VAL A 193 3.69 2.55 4.21
N ASP A 194 2.58 2.32 4.90
CA ASP A 194 1.56 3.32 5.18
C ASP A 194 1.13 3.27 6.65
N PHE A 195 1.46 4.33 7.40
CA PHE A 195 0.99 4.53 8.77
C PHE A 195 -0.27 5.40 8.83
N THR A 196 -0.64 6.04 7.74
CA THR A 196 -1.71 7.05 7.69
C THR A 196 -3.10 6.42 7.54
N LEU A 197 -3.25 5.42 6.66
CA LEU A 197 -4.54 4.77 6.45
C LEU A 197 -5.05 4.05 7.70
N PRO A 198 -4.23 3.28 8.45
CA PRO A 198 -4.68 2.69 9.71
C PRO A 198 -5.23 3.72 10.69
N GLU A 199 -4.56 4.85 10.86
CA GLU A 199 -5.01 5.95 11.72
C GLU A 199 -6.32 6.55 11.21
N ARG A 200 -6.43 6.90 9.93
CA ARG A 200 -7.61 7.50 9.33
C ARG A 200 -8.85 6.61 9.38
N PHE A 201 -8.67 5.30 9.38
CA PHE A 201 -9.76 4.33 9.49
C PHE A 201 -9.98 3.82 10.91
N ASP A 202 -9.30 4.38 11.92
CA ASP A 202 -9.35 3.98 13.34
C ASP A 202 -9.15 2.46 13.49
N LEU A 203 -8.14 1.93 12.81
CA LEU A 203 -7.81 0.51 12.94
C LEU A 203 -7.13 0.26 14.27
N THR A 204 -7.68 -0.66 15.03
CA THR A 204 -7.20 -0.99 16.38
C THR A 204 -7.03 -2.50 16.54
N TYR A 205 -6.23 -2.88 17.51
CA TYR A 205 -6.14 -4.24 18.01
C TYR A 205 -6.06 -4.22 19.53
N VAL A 206 -6.54 -5.29 20.16
CA VAL A 206 -6.47 -5.45 21.61
C VAL A 206 -5.12 -6.03 21.99
N CYS A 207 -4.36 -5.29 22.80
CA CYS A 207 -3.09 -5.73 23.34
C CYS A 207 -3.27 -5.99 24.85
N LEU A 208 -3.69 -7.20 25.23
CA LEU A 208 -3.79 -7.59 26.62
C LEU A 208 -2.49 -8.26 27.06
N LEU A 209 -1.66 -7.52 27.78
CA LEU A 209 -0.45 -8.04 28.41
C LEU A 209 -0.71 -8.73 29.76
N TYR A 210 -1.93 -8.57 30.32
CA TYR A 210 -2.29 -9.08 31.64
C TYR A 210 -3.58 -9.89 31.64
N THR A 211 -3.67 -10.87 32.51
CA THR A 211 -4.84 -11.74 32.73
C THR A 211 -5.98 -11.04 33.48
N SER A 212 -5.76 -9.84 33.97
CA SER A 212 -6.80 -8.99 34.61
C SER A 212 -6.76 -7.61 33.95
N PRO A 213 -7.88 -7.07 33.48
CA PRO A 213 -7.94 -5.72 32.96
C PRO A 213 -7.61 -4.72 34.07
N SER A 214 -6.57 -3.91 33.84
CA SER A 214 -6.33 -2.72 34.66
C SER A 214 -7.31 -1.63 34.22
N PRO A 215 -7.75 -0.73 35.13
CA PRO A 215 -8.54 0.44 34.75
C PRO A 215 -7.87 1.34 33.70
N ARG A 216 -6.56 1.23 33.50
CA ARG A 216 -5.80 1.93 32.46
C ARG A 216 -5.95 1.26 31.09
N ASP A 217 -6.20 -0.05 31.05
CA ASP A 217 -6.35 -0.79 29.80
C ASP A 217 -7.73 -0.54 29.15
N LEU A 218 -8.67 0.02 29.94
CA LEU A 218 -10.00 0.44 29.49
C LEU A 218 -10.03 1.88 28.96
N SER A 219 -8.94 2.64 29.12
CA SER A 219 -8.87 4.06 28.73
C SER A 219 -8.09 4.32 27.45
N THR A 220 -7.56 3.29 26.81
CA THR A 220 -6.92 3.36 25.48
C THR A 220 -7.83 2.75 24.44
N SER A 221 -8.93 3.41 24.18
CA SER A 221 -9.75 3.24 22.99
C SER A 221 -9.52 4.42 22.06
#